data_bbfaade1100ef4e850fa672a183ca6c8
#
_entry.id   bbfaade1100ef4e850fa672a183ca6c8
#
_cell.length_a   1.000
_cell.length_b   1.000
_cell.length_c   1.000
_cell.angle_alpha   90.00
_cell.angle_beta   90.00
_cell.angle_gamma   90.00
#
_symmetry.space_group_name_H-M   'P 1'
#
loop_
_entity.id
_entity.type
_entity.pdbx_description
1 polymer ?
#
loop_
_entity_poly.entity_id
_entity_poly.type
_entity_poly.pdbx_seq_one_letter_code
_entity_poly.pdbx_strand_id
1 'polypeptide(L)'
;MKICFQFIMIISICISACAQQSPKKDVGIGKQTNNKTMVTEKITLGSGCFWCTEAIFQQLKGVVKVTSGYSGGHVVNPSYDQVCEKNTGHAEVCQLEYDPAIISIDEILEVFWQTHDPTTVDRQGNDVGPQYRSVVFYHNELQKERAEFLKQELNKSGAFDGPIVTTIEPFSTYYIAENYHQDYYNRNGNQPYCYFVIRPKMEKFVKVFKSKMKAH
;
A
#
# COMPACT_ATOMS: atom_id res chain seq x y z
N MET A 1 63.32 2.27 0.49
CA MET A 1 63.36 0.82 0.50
C MET A 1 62.62 0.35 -0.74
N LYS A 2 63.37 -0.21 -1.71
CA LYS A 2 62.93 -0.54 -3.06
C LYS A 2 62.20 -1.86 -3.05
N ILE A 3 61.02 -1.94 -3.63
CA ILE A 3 60.31 -3.19 -3.86
C ILE A 3 60.25 -3.44 -5.36
N CYS A 4 60.85 -4.60 -5.75
CA CYS A 4 61.01 -5.07 -7.12
C CYS A 4 59.65 -5.50 -7.72
N PHE A 5 59.40 -5.07 -8.94
CA PHE A 5 58.38 -5.65 -9.85
C PHE A 5 58.99 -6.85 -10.56
N GLN A 6 58.38 -8.01 -10.42
CA GLN A 6 58.66 -9.18 -11.26
C GLN A 6 57.57 -9.33 -12.31
N PHE A 7 57.98 -9.18 -13.58
CA PHE A 7 57.21 -9.49 -14.77
C PHE A 7 57.15 -11.01 -14.95
N ILE A 8 55.95 -11.58 -15.05
CA ILE A 8 55.77 -12.93 -15.52
C ILE A 8 55.24 -12.88 -16.98
N MET A 9 56.07 -13.36 -17.89
CA MET A 9 55.86 -13.48 -19.32
C MET A 9 55.06 -14.78 -19.57
N ILE A 10 53.81 -14.68 -20.06
CA ILE A 10 53.01 -15.85 -20.45
C ILE A 10 53.12 -16.01 -21.96
N ILE A 11 53.66 -17.16 -22.33
CA ILE A 11 53.88 -17.61 -23.72
C ILE A 11 52.50 -18.03 -24.29
N SER A 12 52.16 -17.43 -25.44
CA SER A 12 50.95 -17.73 -26.22
C SER A 12 51.28 -18.88 -27.17
N ILE A 13 50.59 -20.02 -26.97
CA ILE A 13 50.63 -21.14 -27.91
C ILE A 13 49.41 -21.06 -28.83
N CYS A 14 49.65 -20.73 -30.10
CA CYS A 14 48.63 -20.81 -31.13
C CYS A 14 48.39 -22.27 -31.54
N ILE A 15 47.19 -22.78 -31.29
CA ILE A 15 46.74 -24.06 -31.90
C ILE A 15 45.73 -23.73 -32.97
N SER A 16 46.13 -23.95 -34.24
CA SER A 16 45.25 -23.89 -35.40
C SER A 16 44.38 -25.16 -35.42
N ALA A 17 43.07 -24.98 -35.23
CA ALA A 17 42.08 -26.05 -35.42
C ALA A 17 41.22 -25.76 -36.66
N CYS A 18 41.22 -26.67 -37.61
CA CYS A 18 40.41 -26.64 -38.83
C CYS A 18 38.92 -26.53 -38.52
N ALA A 19 38.26 -25.59 -39.16
CA ALA A 19 36.84 -25.41 -39.12
C ALA A 19 36.11 -26.39 -40.05
N GLN A 20 35.34 -27.30 -39.49
CA GLN A 20 34.33 -28.08 -40.20
C GLN A 20 32.99 -27.39 -40.06
N GLN A 21 32.47 -26.85 -41.16
CA GLN A 21 31.15 -26.21 -41.21
C GLN A 21 30.06 -27.30 -41.21
N SER A 22 29.27 -27.32 -40.14
CA SER A 22 27.99 -28.03 -40.07
C SER A 22 26.84 -27.09 -40.41
N PRO A 23 25.75 -27.55 -41.06
CA PRO A 23 24.69 -26.70 -41.55
C PRO A 23 23.89 -26.06 -40.40
N LYS A 24 23.67 -24.75 -40.49
CA LYS A 24 22.79 -23.98 -39.57
C LYS A 24 21.35 -24.49 -39.73
N LYS A 25 20.82 -25.13 -38.70
CA LYS A 25 19.39 -25.21 -38.48
C LYS A 25 18.90 -23.84 -37.92
N ASP A 26 18.04 -23.19 -38.68
CA ASP A 26 17.28 -22.04 -38.17
C ASP A 26 16.37 -22.51 -37.02
N VAL A 27 16.82 -22.28 -35.80
CA VAL A 27 15.98 -22.37 -34.61
C VAL A 27 15.27 -21.01 -34.49
N GLY A 28 14.01 -21.00 -34.90
CA GLY A 28 13.14 -19.85 -34.65
C GLY A 28 13.19 -19.47 -33.19
N ILE A 29 13.69 -18.27 -32.90
CA ILE A 29 13.65 -17.66 -31.56
C ILE A 29 12.20 -17.35 -31.27
N GLY A 30 11.50 -18.30 -30.65
CA GLY A 30 10.21 -18.06 -30.04
C GLY A 30 10.42 -16.99 -28.97
N LYS A 31 9.84 -15.80 -29.18
CA LYS A 31 9.71 -14.77 -28.15
C LYS A 31 9.02 -15.43 -26.96
N GLN A 32 9.80 -15.90 -25.99
CA GLN A 32 9.27 -16.20 -24.67
C GLN A 32 8.79 -14.85 -24.07
N THR A 33 7.51 -14.60 -24.17
CA THR A 33 6.85 -13.61 -23.33
C THR A 33 6.95 -14.13 -21.91
N ASN A 34 7.92 -13.65 -21.16
CA ASN A 34 7.99 -13.84 -19.71
C ASN A 34 6.72 -13.19 -19.12
N ASN A 35 5.66 -13.95 -19.04
CA ASN A 35 4.47 -13.59 -18.28
C ASN A 35 4.85 -13.71 -16.80
N LYS A 36 5.57 -12.71 -16.28
CA LYS A 36 5.87 -12.60 -14.85
C LYS A 36 4.52 -12.44 -14.15
N THR A 37 4.02 -13.52 -13.57
CA THR A 37 2.81 -13.49 -12.76
C THR A 37 3.04 -12.44 -11.68
N MET A 38 2.25 -11.37 -11.70
CA MET A 38 2.31 -10.32 -10.67
C MET A 38 1.89 -10.96 -9.35
N VAL A 39 2.80 -11.01 -8.38
CA VAL A 39 2.50 -11.45 -7.02
C VAL A 39 2.04 -10.23 -6.26
N THR A 40 0.79 -10.21 -5.83
CA THR A 40 0.24 -9.12 -5.02
C THR A 40 0.05 -9.56 -3.57
N GLU A 41 0.18 -8.60 -2.66
CA GLU A 41 -0.16 -8.74 -1.25
C GLU A 41 -1.38 -7.87 -0.92
N LYS A 42 -1.99 -8.12 0.25
CA LYS A 42 -3.11 -7.34 0.75
C LYS A 42 -2.81 -6.78 2.13
N ILE A 43 -3.33 -5.58 2.40
CA ILE A 43 -3.45 -5.00 3.74
C ILE A 43 -4.79 -4.28 3.84
N THR A 44 -5.38 -4.21 5.03
CA THR A 44 -6.68 -3.54 5.24
C THR A 44 -6.51 -2.43 6.27
N LEU A 45 -6.90 -1.20 5.90
CA LEU A 45 -6.62 0.02 6.66
C LEU A 45 -7.90 0.80 6.93
N GLY A 46 -8.11 1.19 8.19
CA GLY A 46 -9.14 2.15 8.62
C GLY A 46 -8.48 3.44 9.08
N SER A 47 -8.81 4.56 8.45
CA SER A 47 -8.26 5.89 8.75
C SER A 47 -9.34 6.98 8.71
N GLY A 48 -10.52 6.67 9.27
CA GLY A 48 -11.73 7.46 9.16
C GLY A 48 -12.58 7.05 7.96
N CYS A 49 -13.24 8.02 7.35
CA CYS A 49 -14.08 7.76 6.18
C CYS A 49 -13.32 7.09 5.04
N PHE A 50 -13.80 5.94 4.59
CA PHE A 50 -13.16 5.14 3.54
C PHE A 50 -13.10 5.84 2.17
N TRP A 51 -13.95 6.82 1.86
CA TRP A 51 -13.81 7.63 0.64
C TRP A 51 -12.51 8.42 0.60
N CYS A 52 -12.08 8.95 1.76
CA CYS A 52 -10.78 9.63 1.90
C CYS A 52 -9.61 8.66 1.70
N THR A 53 -9.68 7.53 2.37
CA THR A 53 -8.65 6.48 2.33
C THR A 53 -8.50 5.93 0.92
N GLU A 54 -9.62 5.58 0.26
CA GLU A 54 -9.65 5.09 -1.11
C GLU A 54 -9.03 6.11 -2.09
N ALA A 55 -9.46 7.37 -2.03
CA ALA A 55 -8.96 8.43 -2.90
C ALA A 55 -7.44 8.58 -2.85
N ILE A 56 -6.85 8.48 -1.65
CA ILE A 56 -5.41 8.60 -1.43
C ILE A 56 -4.67 7.38 -1.97
N PHE A 57 -5.04 6.19 -1.53
CA PHE A 57 -4.28 4.97 -1.84
C PHE A 57 -4.40 4.53 -3.29
N GLN A 58 -5.48 4.88 -3.99
CA GLN A 58 -5.61 4.65 -5.43
C GLN A 58 -4.53 5.35 -6.26
N GLN A 59 -3.94 6.45 -5.76
CA GLN A 59 -2.94 7.23 -6.48
C GLN A 59 -1.53 6.64 -6.40
N LEU A 60 -1.27 5.71 -5.48
CA LEU A 60 0.09 5.21 -5.24
C LEU A 60 0.55 4.23 -6.32
N LYS A 61 1.78 4.42 -6.82
CA LYS A 61 2.45 3.41 -7.66
C LYS A 61 2.55 2.11 -6.88
N GLY A 62 2.31 0.99 -7.54
CA GLY A 62 2.37 -0.33 -6.91
C GLY A 62 1.07 -0.75 -6.21
N VAL A 63 0.16 0.17 -5.88
CA VAL A 63 -1.18 -0.18 -5.43
C VAL A 63 -2.02 -0.53 -6.65
N VAL A 64 -2.40 -1.81 -6.76
CA VAL A 64 -3.11 -2.37 -7.92
C VAL A 64 -4.61 -2.11 -7.81
N LYS A 65 -5.15 -2.29 -6.59
CA LYS A 65 -6.57 -2.14 -6.32
C LYS A 65 -6.79 -1.60 -4.90
N VAL A 66 -7.78 -0.74 -4.75
CA VAL A 66 -8.33 -0.33 -3.46
C VAL A 66 -9.82 -0.61 -3.49
N THR A 67 -10.35 -1.20 -2.43
CA THR A 67 -11.78 -1.52 -2.32
C THR A 67 -12.27 -1.04 -0.96
N SER A 68 -13.31 -0.23 -0.94
CA SER A 68 -13.96 0.23 0.30
C SER A 68 -14.84 -0.85 0.89
N GLY A 69 -14.86 -0.99 2.22
CA GLY A 69 -15.61 -2.03 2.90
C GLY A 69 -15.63 -1.89 4.41
N TYR A 70 -16.02 -2.96 5.08
CA TYR A 70 -16.21 -3.05 6.53
C TYR A 70 -15.42 -4.23 7.10
N SER A 71 -14.76 -4.04 8.25
CA SER A 71 -13.99 -5.10 8.91
C SER A 71 -13.91 -4.88 10.42
N GLY A 72 -13.56 -5.94 11.18
CA GLY A 72 -13.31 -5.88 12.62
C GLY A 72 -14.55 -5.90 13.50
N GLY A 73 -15.75 -6.03 12.94
CA GLY A 73 -17.02 -6.13 13.69
C GLY A 73 -17.54 -7.56 13.82
N HIS A 74 -18.73 -7.69 14.41
CA HIS A 74 -19.38 -8.97 14.71
C HIS A 74 -20.62 -9.23 13.87
N VAL A 75 -21.18 -8.22 13.21
CA VAL A 75 -22.35 -8.37 12.34
C VAL A 75 -21.94 -8.97 11.00
N VAL A 76 -22.57 -10.04 10.59
CA VAL A 76 -22.31 -10.72 9.32
C VAL A 76 -22.96 -9.94 8.19
N ASN A 77 -22.17 -9.61 7.16
CA ASN A 77 -22.63 -8.90 5.95
C ASN A 77 -23.44 -7.63 6.27
N PRO A 78 -22.85 -6.66 7.01
CA PRO A 78 -23.54 -5.46 7.41
C PRO A 78 -23.84 -4.56 6.21
N SER A 79 -24.97 -3.84 6.26
CA SER A 79 -25.21 -2.72 5.35
C SER A 79 -24.55 -1.44 5.89
N TYR A 80 -24.39 -0.44 5.03
CA TYR A 80 -23.92 0.90 5.42
C TYR A 80 -24.75 1.50 6.55
N ASP A 81 -26.07 1.43 6.45
CA ASP A 81 -26.98 1.98 7.47
C ASP A 81 -26.73 1.32 8.84
N GLN A 82 -26.56 0.00 8.89
CA GLN A 82 -26.24 -0.71 10.13
C GLN A 82 -24.88 -0.28 10.70
N VAL A 83 -23.87 -0.06 9.87
CA VAL A 83 -22.57 0.44 10.32
C VAL A 83 -22.71 1.87 10.87
N CYS A 84 -23.54 2.70 10.26
CA CYS A 84 -23.83 4.06 10.73
C CYS A 84 -24.58 4.10 12.07
N GLU A 85 -25.35 3.04 12.42
CA GLU A 85 -25.97 2.88 13.75
C GLU A 85 -24.95 2.62 14.87
N LYS A 86 -23.67 2.42 14.55
CA LYS A 86 -22.52 2.30 15.48
C LYS A 86 -22.55 1.09 16.41
N ASN A 87 -23.33 0.07 16.10
CA ASN A 87 -23.50 -1.13 16.93
C ASN A 87 -22.98 -2.41 16.28
N THR A 88 -22.47 -2.35 15.05
CA THR A 88 -21.95 -3.52 14.34
C THR A 88 -20.53 -3.93 14.75
N GLY A 89 -19.79 -3.02 15.41
CA GLY A 89 -18.37 -3.17 15.72
C GLY A 89 -17.43 -3.01 14.50
N HIS A 90 -17.97 -2.87 13.28
CA HIS A 90 -17.14 -2.68 12.09
C HIS A 90 -16.54 -1.29 12.00
N ALA A 91 -15.30 -1.22 11.47
CA ALA A 91 -14.74 0.00 10.94
C ALA A 91 -15.00 0.12 9.44
N GLU A 92 -15.15 1.37 8.95
CA GLU A 92 -14.95 1.69 7.56
C GLU A 92 -13.48 1.49 7.21
N VAL A 93 -13.19 0.66 6.22
CA VAL A 93 -11.83 0.31 5.84
C VAL A 93 -11.66 0.26 4.32
N CYS A 94 -10.42 0.42 3.88
CA CYS A 94 -10.02 0.07 2.52
C CYS A 94 -9.12 -1.15 2.54
N GLN A 95 -9.45 -2.17 1.75
CA GLN A 95 -8.54 -3.26 1.44
C GLN A 95 -7.70 -2.86 0.22
N LEU A 96 -6.39 -2.77 0.44
CA LEU A 96 -5.41 -2.50 -0.60
C LEU A 96 -4.85 -3.82 -1.12
N GLU A 97 -4.75 -3.93 -2.43
CA GLU A 97 -3.99 -4.96 -3.13
C GLU A 97 -2.80 -4.28 -3.80
N TYR A 98 -1.58 -4.70 -3.49
CA TYR A 98 -0.36 -4.03 -3.92
C TYR A 98 0.72 -5.00 -4.39
N ASP A 99 1.60 -4.53 -5.28
CA ASP A 99 2.79 -5.24 -5.73
C ASP A 99 3.97 -4.89 -4.81
N PRO A 100 4.43 -5.83 -3.96
CA PRO A 100 5.53 -5.56 -3.03
C PRO A 100 6.89 -5.32 -3.71
N ALA A 101 7.01 -5.61 -5.01
CA ALA A 101 8.20 -5.28 -5.79
C ALA A 101 8.23 -3.81 -6.24
N ILE A 102 7.10 -3.09 -6.14
CA ILE A 102 6.97 -1.68 -6.56
C ILE A 102 6.79 -0.75 -5.37
N ILE A 103 6.00 -1.15 -4.38
CA ILE A 103 5.76 -0.39 -3.16
C ILE A 103 5.86 -1.31 -1.94
N SER A 104 6.69 -0.93 -0.97
CA SER A 104 6.87 -1.66 0.28
C SER A 104 5.72 -1.43 1.26
N ILE A 105 5.56 -2.35 2.22
CA ILE A 105 4.61 -2.16 3.33
C ILE A 105 4.95 -0.91 4.16
N ASP A 106 6.23 -0.57 4.33
CA ASP A 106 6.65 0.63 5.04
C ASP A 106 6.19 1.90 4.34
N GLU A 107 6.24 1.96 3.00
CA GLU A 107 5.77 3.10 2.24
C GLU A 107 4.25 3.25 2.29
N ILE A 108 3.50 2.14 2.30
CA ILE A 108 2.05 2.15 2.51
C ILE A 108 1.73 2.67 3.91
N LEU A 109 2.42 2.18 4.94
CA LEU A 109 2.23 2.62 6.31
C LEU A 109 2.69 4.07 6.53
N GLU A 110 3.73 4.54 5.84
CA GLU A 110 4.13 5.95 5.87
C GLU A 110 2.99 6.86 5.39
N VAL A 111 2.36 6.51 4.27
CA VAL A 111 1.20 7.24 3.76
C VAL A 111 0.04 7.17 4.74
N PHE A 112 -0.25 5.99 5.31
CA PHE A 112 -1.30 5.82 6.30
C PHE A 112 -1.12 6.77 7.50
N TRP A 113 0.06 6.78 8.13
CA TRP A 113 0.34 7.61 9.29
C TRP A 113 0.31 9.12 8.99
N GLN A 114 0.65 9.56 7.79
CA GLN A 114 0.73 10.98 7.44
C GLN A 114 -0.57 11.56 6.89
N THR A 115 -1.57 10.74 6.56
CA THR A 115 -2.79 11.20 5.90
C THR A 115 -4.03 11.23 6.77
N HIS A 116 -3.91 10.80 8.04
CA HIS A 116 -4.98 10.92 9.03
C HIS A 116 -4.41 11.29 10.41
N ASP A 117 -5.27 11.59 11.36
CA ASP A 117 -4.88 11.78 12.75
C ASP A 117 -5.04 10.46 13.51
N PRO A 118 -3.95 9.79 13.90
CA PRO A 118 -4.00 8.51 14.58
C PRO A 118 -4.18 8.63 16.10
N THR A 119 -4.39 9.83 16.65
CA THR A 119 -4.46 10.11 18.10
C THR A 119 -5.88 10.20 18.63
N THR A 120 -6.88 10.23 17.75
CA THR A 120 -8.29 10.39 18.14
C THR A 120 -9.01 9.04 18.20
N VAL A 121 -9.63 8.74 19.34
CA VAL A 121 -10.43 7.53 19.55
C VAL A 121 -11.76 7.67 18.83
N ASP A 122 -12.14 6.66 18.04
CA ASP A 122 -13.44 6.57 17.35
C ASP A 122 -13.84 7.86 16.61
N ARG A 123 -12.85 8.51 16.02
CA ARG A 123 -13.04 9.80 15.37
C ARG A 123 -11.97 10.09 14.34
N GLN A 124 -12.36 10.78 13.26
CA GLN A 124 -11.42 11.39 12.31
C GLN A 124 -11.96 12.74 11.84
N GLY A 125 -11.38 13.83 12.40
CA GLY A 125 -11.88 15.19 12.14
C GLY A 125 -13.32 15.36 12.60
N ASN A 126 -14.25 15.64 11.69
CA ASN A 126 -15.67 15.81 11.99
C ASN A 126 -16.47 14.50 12.00
N ASP A 127 -15.90 13.43 11.47
CA ASP A 127 -16.53 12.10 11.44
C ASP A 127 -16.37 11.44 12.81
N VAL A 128 -17.49 11.19 13.52
CA VAL A 128 -17.52 10.68 14.90
C VAL A 128 -18.28 9.37 14.99
N GLY A 129 -17.60 8.35 15.47
CA GLY A 129 -18.16 7.02 15.71
C GLY A 129 -17.10 5.93 15.57
N PRO A 130 -17.33 4.72 16.15
CA PRO A 130 -16.38 3.61 16.13
C PRO A 130 -16.05 3.12 14.72
N GLN A 131 -16.93 3.36 13.75
CA GLN A 131 -16.67 3.05 12.36
C GLN A 131 -15.54 3.88 11.76
N TYR A 132 -15.19 5.03 12.33
CA TYR A 132 -14.12 5.92 11.87
C TYR A 132 -12.82 5.79 12.66
N ARG A 133 -12.68 4.71 13.47
CA ARG A 133 -11.46 4.47 14.23
C ARG A 133 -10.25 4.22 13.34
N SER A 134 -9.09 4.56 13.86
CA SER A 134 -7.81 4.24 13.24
C SER A 134 -7.43 2.78 13.52
N VAL A 135 -7.24 1.96 12.48
CA VAL A 135 -6.92 0.55 12.61
C VAL A 135 -6.10 0.03 11.43
N VAL A 136 -5.15 -0.85 11.71
CA VAL A 136 -4.42 -1.68 10.74
C VAL A 136 -4.83 -3.13 10.94
N PHE A 137 -5.49 -3.73 9.96
CA PHE A 137 -5.72 -5.18 9.91
C PHE A 137 -4.61 -5.80 9.06
N TYR A 138 -3.66 -6.48 9.72
CA TYR A 138 -2.53 -7.12 9.05
C TYR A 138 -2.90 -8.50 8.51
N HIS A 139 -2.36 -8.87 7.35
CA HIS A 139 -2.58 -10.15 6.69
C HIS A 139 -1.41 -11.13 6.87
N ASN A 140 -0.25 -10.64 7.36
CA ASN A 140 0.93 -11.46 7.67
C ASN A 140 1.76 -10.82 8.80
N GLU A 141 2.69 -11.60 9.36
CA GLU A 141 3.51 -11.15 10.51
C GLU A 141 4.42 -9.98 10.16
N LEU A 142 4.96 -9.91 8.93
CA LEU A 142 5.78 -8.77 8.50
C LEU A 142 5.00 -7.46 8.59
N GLN A 143 3.75 -7.44 8.12
CA GLN A 143 2.90 -6.25 8.20
C GLN A 143 2.63 -5.83 9.65
N LYS A 144 2.39 -6.80 10.55
CA LYS A 144 2.25 -6.56 11.98
C LYS A 144 3.50 -5.92 12.59
N GLU A 145 4.65 -6.58 12.41
CA GLU A 145 5.93 -6.11 12.95
C GLU A 145 6.26 -4.69 12.47
N ARG A 146 6.03 -4.40 11.18
CA ARG A 146 6.29 -3.06 10.62
C ARG A 146 5.31 -2.01 11.16
N ALA A 147 4.04 -2.33 11.27
CA ALA A 147 3.03 -1.42 11.82
C ALA A 147 3.30 -1.10 13.30
N GLU A 148 3.63 -2.10 14.11
CA GLU A 148 3.99 -1.95 15.52
C GLU A 148 5.27 -1.12 15.70
N PHE A 149 6.30 -1.43 14.91
CA PHE A 149 7.56 -0.70 14.92
C PHE A 149 7.36 0.78 14.60
N LEU A 150 6.68 1.09 13.48
CA LEU A 150 6.45 2.48 13.07
C LEU A 150 5.58 3.24 14.08
N LYS A 151 4.55 2.60 14.64
CA LYS A 151 3.75 3.18 15.73
C LYS A 151 4.61 3.57 16.93
N GLN A 152 5.52 2.69 17.35
CA GLN A 152 6.43 2.95 18.47
C GLN A 152 7.39 4.11 18.19
N GLU A 153 8.01 4.11 17.00
CA GLU A 153 8.94 5.17 16.61
C GLU A 153 8.25 6.53 16.48
N LEU A 154 7.04 6.58 15.92
CA LEU A 154 6.26 7.80 15.84
C LEU A 154 5.85 8.33 17.22
N ASN A 155 5.46 7.45 18.16
CA ASN A 155 5.17 7.87 19.54
C ASN A 155 6.43 8.40 20.23
N LYS A 156 7.60 7.80 20.03
CA LYS A 156 8.87 8.26 20.63
C LYS A 156 9.33 9.59 20.04
N SER A 157 9.09 9.81 18.78
CA SER A 157 9.52 11.03 18.07
C SER A 157 8.72 12.27 18.45
N GLY A 158 7.54 12.11 19.06
CA GLY A 158 6.62 13.22 19.34
C GLY A 158 6.03 13.85 18.08
N ALA A 159 5.91 13.09 16.99
CA ALA A 159 5.40 13.57 15.70
C ALA A 159 3.92 13.99 15.76
N PHE A 160 3.20 13.55 16.79
CA PHE A 160 1.79 13.89 17.02
C PHE A 160 1.62 14.51 18.40
N ASP A 161 0.57 15.32 18.58
CA ASP A 161 0.26 16.03 19.84
C ASP A 161 -0.20 15.09 20.97
N GLY A 162 -0.48 13.82 20.68
CA GLY A 162 -0.93 12.81 21.63
C GLY A 162 -0.46 11.40 21.25
N PRO A 163 -0.71 10.43 22.14
CA PRO A 163 -0.35 9.04 21.88
C PRO A 163 -1.16 8.48 20.72
N ILE A 164 -0.52 7.66 19.87
CA ILE A 164 -1.18 6.96 18.77
C ILE A 164 -2.10 5.89 19.33
N VAL A 165 -3.40 6.01 19.08
CA VAL A 165 -4.45 5.08 19.53
C VAL A 165 -4.79 4.01 18.47
N THR A 166 -4.21 4.08 17.28
CA THR A 166 -4.41 3.08 16.21
C THR A 166 -4.25 1.67 16.75
N THR A 167 -5.24 0.80 16.52
CA THR A 167 -5.13 -0.63 16.83
C THR A 167 -4.46 -1.37 15.68
N ILE A 168 -3.70 -2.43 16.00
CA ILE A 168 -3.06 -3.30 15.03
C ILE A 168 -3.58 -4.70 15.31
N GLU A 169 -4.42 -5.21 14.43
CA GLU A 169 -5.23 -6.40 14.64
C GLU A 169 -5.04 -7.41 13.51
N PRO A 170 -5.17 -8.73 13.77
CA PRO A 170 -5.16 -9.70 12.70
C PRO A 170 -6.38 -9.52 11.80
N PHE A 171 -6.16 -9.59 10.49
CA PHE A 171 -7.24 -9.62 9.53
C PHE A 171 -8.10 -10.89 9.73
N SER A 172 -9.41 -10.72 9.79
CA SER A 172 -10.34 -11.85 9.92
C SER A 172 -11.33 -11.89 8.77
N THR A 173 -12.24 -10.95 8.72
CA THR A 173 -13.33 -10.91 7.75
C THR A 173 -13.46 -9.51 7.16
N TYR A 174 -13.79 -9.46 5.87
CA TYR A 174 -13.99 -8.23 5.13
C TYR A 174 -15.28 -8.32 4.32
N TYR A 175 -16.12 -7.31 4.46
CA TYR A 175 -17.35 -7.15 3.69
C TYR A 175 -17.20 -5.95 2.77
N ILE A 176 -17.34 -6.18 1.46
CA ILE A 176 -17.27 -5.12 0.46
C ILE A 176 -18.44 -4.17 0.67
N ALA A 177 -18.16 -2.87 0.76
CA ALA A 177 -19.21 -1.87 0.81
C ALA A 177 -19.94 -1.77 -0.53
N GLU A 178 -21.14 -1.22 -0.50
CA GLU A 178 -22.03 -1.10 -1.64
C GLU A 178 -21.37 -0.38 -2.81
N ASN A 179 -21.79 -0.69 -4.03
CA ASN A 179 -21.16 -0.19 -5.26
C ASN A 179 -21.12 1.34 -5.35
N TYR A 180 -22.07 2.04 -4.73
CA TYR A 180 -22.08 3.50 -4.74
C TYR A 180 -20.97 4.12 -3.86
N HIS A 181 -20.35 3.36 -2.97
CA HIS A 181 -19.19 3.77 -2.18
C HIS A 181 -17.86 3.58 -2.90
N GLN A 182 -17.80 2.69 -3.89
CA GLN A 182 -16.57 2.40 -4.60
C GLN A 182 -16.19 3.54 -5.54
N ASP A 183 -14.91 3.94 -5.51
CA ASP A 183 -14.37 5.03 -6.34
C ASP A 183 -15.18 6.36 -6.19
N TYR A 184 -15.62 6.61 -4.94
CA TYR A 184 -16.59 7.66 -4.66
C TYR A 184 -16.06 9.05 -5.02
N TYR A 185 -14.82 9.36 -4.64
CA TYR A 185 -14.24 10.69 -4.89
C TYR A 185 -14.14 11.02 -6.38
N ASN A 186 -13.69 10.08 -7.20
CA ASN A 186 -13.56 10.29 -8.64
C ASN A 186 -14.93 10.50 -9.33
N ARG A 187 -15.96 9.81 -8.85
CA ARG A 187 -17.31 9.90 -9.42
C ARG A 187 -18.13 11.08 -8.88
N ASN A 188 -17.77 11.59 -7.70
CA ASN A 188 -18.59 12.54 -6.95
C ASN A 188 -17.81 13.79 -6.50
N GLY A 189 -16.72 14.17 -7.18
CA GLY A 189 -15.80 15.24 -6.77
C GLY A 189 -16.42 16.60 -6.48
N ASN A 190 -17.63 16.88 -6.97
CA ASN A 190 -18.38 18.12 -6.74
C ASN A 190 -19.33 18.05 -5.52
N GLN A 191 -19.50 16.88 -4.90
CA GLN A 191 -20.30 16.79 -3.67
C GLN A 191 -19.63 17.56 -2.53
N PRO A 192 -20.41 18.17 -1.62
CA PRO A 192 -19.87 19.01 -0.54
C PRO A 192 -18.77 18.33 0.28
N TYR A 193 -18.95 17.07 0.66
CA TYR A 193 -17.96 16.31 1.43
C TYR A 193 -16.65 16.11 0.63
N CYS A 194 -16.75 15.78 -0.65
CA CYS A 194 -15.60 15.66 -1.54
C CYS A 194 -14.85 16.99 -1.67
N TYR A 195 -15.58 18.08 -1.83
CA TYR A 195 -15.00 19.40 -2.00
C TYR A 195 -14.34 19.94 -0.75
N PHE A 196 -15.02 19.86 0.41
CA PHE A 196 -14.54 20.49 1.65
C PHE A 196 -13.66 19.59 2.51
N VAL A 197 -13.77 18.27 2.38
CA VAL A 197 -13.04 17.31 3.23
C VAL A 197 -11.98 16.53 2.45
N ILE A 198 -12.36 15.89 1.34
CA ILE A 198 -11.42 15.00 0.62
C ILE A 198 -10.40 15.81 -0.19
N ARG A 199 -10.83 16.83 -0.92
CA ARG A 199 -9.96 17.62 -1.80
C ARG A 199 -8.76 18.24 -1.05
N PRO A 200 -8.90 18.92 0.09
CA PRO A 200 -7.77 19.45 0.84
C PRO A 200 -6.78 18.36 1.31
N LYS A 201 -7.29 17.18 1.69
CA LYS A 201 -6.43 16.02 2.02
C LYS A 201 -5.66 15.53 0.80
N MET A 202 -6.30 15.44 -0.35
CA MET A 202 -5.66 15.06 -1.62
C MET A 202 -4.59 16.06 -2.04
N GLU A 203 -4.84 17.37 -1.92
CA GLU A 203 -3.86 18.41 -2.24
C GLU A 203 -2.62 18.30 -1.34
N LYS A 204 -2.82 18.08 -0.03
CA LYS A 204 -1.72 17.82 0.90
C LYS A 204 -0.96 16.54 0.55
N PHE A 205 -1.68 15.46 0.26
CA PHE A 205 -1.09 14.18 -0.14
C PHE A 205 -0.23 14.34 -1.41
N VAL A 206 -0.76 14.96 -2.46
CA VAL A 206 -0.04 15.20 -3.72
C VAL A 206 1.25 16.02 -3.48
N LYS A 207 1.18 17.03 -2.62
CA LYS A 207 2.35 17.87 -2.29
C LYS A 207 3.47 17.07 -1.61
N VAL A 208 3.12 16.16 -0.70
CA VAL A 208 4.08 15.38 0.09
C VAL A 208 4.59 14.15 -0.67
N PHE A 209 3.69 13.43 -1.35
CA PHE A 209 3.97 12.11 -1.92
C PHE A 209 4.04 12.09 -3.46
N LYS A 210 4.29 13.23 -4.10
CA LYS A 210 4.33 13.35 -5.58
C LYS A 210 5.20 12.28 -6.27
N SER A 211 6.34 11.95 -5.70
CA SER A 211 7.26 10.94 -6.27
C SER A 211 6.73 9.51 -6.21
N LYS A 212 5.80 9.24 -5.28
CA LYS A 212 5.18 7.93 -5.06
C LYS A 212 3.89 7.74 -5.88
N MET A 213 3.42 8.76 -6.58
CA MET A 213 2.15 8.72 -7.33
C MET A 213 2.30 8.03 -8.70
N LYS A 214 1.22 7.43 -9.17
CA LYS A 214 1.08 6.95 -10.55
C LYS A 214 1.30 8.12 -11.52
N ALA A 215 1.90 7.84 -12.67
CA ALA A 215 1.92 8.81 -13.76
C ALA A 215 0.49 8.95 -14.33
N HIS A 216 0.03 10.16 -14.45
CA HIS A 216 -1.24 10.51 -15.12
C HIS A 216 -0.97 10.90 -16.57
#